data_798a580ee0da760a59fdc4a1325cef80
#
_entry.id   798a580ee0da760a59fdc4a1325cef80
#
_cell.length_a   1.000
_cell.length_b   1.000
_cell.length_c   1.000
_cell.angle_alpha   90.00
_cell.angle_beta   90.00
_cell.angle_gamma   90.00
#
_symmetry.space_group_name_H-M   'P 1'
#
loop_
_entity.id
_entity.type
_entity.pdbx_description
1 polymer ?
#
loop_
_entity_poly.entity_id
_entity_poly.type
_entity_poly.pdbx_seq_one_letter_code
_entity_poly.pdbx_strand_id
1 'polypeptide(L)'
;MDNARKIHNAIKKINSNAEFIIRGEIIDGIEWSDTTTPIPKADIEAKMVEVQAEYDANQYQRDRATSYPTIKEQLDMQYWDNVNGTTTWEDAIAKVKADNPK
;
A
#
# COMPACT_ATOMS: atom_id res chain seq x y z
N MET A 1 -8.60 -0.10 3.35
CA MET A 1 -8.12 -1.45 3.73
C MET A 1 -9.19 -2.11 4.58
N ASP A 2 -9.63 -3.31 4.24
CA ASP A 2 -10.65 -4.01 5.01
C ASP A 2 -10.09 -4.58 6.33
N ASN A 3 -10.99 -4.98 7.24
CA ASN A 3 -10.58 -5.41 8.57
C ASN A 3 -9.80 -6.74 8.54
N ALA A 4 -10.21 -7.67 7.70
CA ALA A 4 -9.51 -8.96 7.56
C ALA A 4 -8.07 -8.75 7.10
N ARG A 5 -7.85 -7.85 6.14
CA ARG A 5 -6.52 -7.52 5.63
C ARG A 5 -5.64 -6.85 6.69
N LYS A 6 -6.21 -5.95 7.51
CA LYS A 6 -5.49 -5.33 8.63
C LYS A 6 -5.04 -6.39 9.63
N ILE A 7 -5.92 -7.31 9.99
CA ILE A 7 -5.62 -8.41 10.91
C ILE A 7 -4.52 -9.30 10.33
N HIS A 8 -4.66 -9.71 9.07
CA HIS A 8 -3.68 -10.53 8.39
C HIS A 8 -2.30 -9.88 8.39
N ASN A 9 -2.21 -8.63 7.98
CA ASN A 9 -0.95 -7.90 7.90
C ASN A 9 -0.33 -7.67 9.28
N ALA A 10 -1.17 -7.40 10.29
CA ALA A 10 -0.71 -7.24 11.67
C ALA A 10 -0.07 -8.54 12.20
N ILE A 11 -0.73 -9.66 11.99
CA ILE A 11 -0.22 -10.97 12.42
C ILE A 11 1.10 -11.30 11.70
N LYS A 12 1.17 -11.08 10.39
CA LYS A 12 2.38 -11.33 9.61
C LYS A 12 3.56 -10.42 9.98
N LYS A 13 3.29 -9.22 10.47
CA LYS A 13 4.33 -8.33 11.00
C LYS A 13 4.91 -8.85 12.32
N ILE A 14 4.08 -9.48 13.16
CA ILE A 14 4.51 -10.04 14.43
C ILE A 14 5.24 -11.36 14.20
N ASN A 15 4.68 -12.22 13.33
CA ASN A 15 5.24 -13.52 12.98
C ASN A 15 4.99 -13.81 11.51
N SER A 16 6.01 -13.65 10.68
CA SER A 16 5.92 -13.86 9.23
C SER A 16 5.60 -15.30 8.84
N ASN A 17 5.83 -16.26 9.73
CA ASN A 17 5.58 -17.69 9.51
C ASN A 17 4.23 -18.16 10.09
N ALA A 18 3.43 -17.24 10.62
CA ALA A 18 2.14 -17.60 11.21
C ALA A 18 1.20 -18.19 10.16
N GLU A 19 0.53 -19.29 10.55
CA GLU A 19 -0.51 -19.94 9.75
C GLU A 19 -1.82 -19.86 10.49
N PHE A 20 -2.84 -19.28 9.85
CA PHE A 20 -4.13 -19.00 10.48
C PHE A 20 -5.21 -18.76 9.43
N ILE A 21 -6.48 -18.82 9.88
CA ILE A 21 -7.65 -18.48 9.09
C ILE A 21 -8.44 -17.42 9.86
N ILE A 22 -8.89 -16.38 9.17
CA ILE A 22 -9.73 -15.33 9.75
C ILE A 22 -11.16 -15.57 9.28
N ARG A 23 -12.07 -15.80 10.22
CA ARG A 23 -13.50 -15.99 9.93
C ARG A 23 -14.29 -14.76 10.34
N GLY A 24 -15.19 -14.30 9.47
CA GLY A 24 -16.07 -13.17 9.74
C GLY A 24 -15.40 -11.81 9.79
N GLU A 25 -14.17 -11.69 9.29
CA GLU A 25 -13.40 -10.44 9.22
C GLU A 25 -13.22 -9.77 10.59
N ILE A 26 -13.21 -10.55 11.68
CA ILE A 26 -13.05 -10.06 13.04
C ILE A 26 -11.90 -10.77 13.75
N ILE A 27 -11.30 -10.05 14.70
CA ILE A 27 -10.13 -10.54 15.45
C ILE A 27 -10.47 -11.78 16.31
N ASP A 28 -11.69 -11.88 16.79
CA ASP A 28 -12.15 -13.03 17.58
C ASP A 28 -12.44 -14.26 16.70
N GLY A 29 -12.47 -14.10 15.38
CA GLY A 29 -12.71 -15.17 14.42
C GLY A 29 -11.45 -15.84 13.90
N ILE A 30 -10.29 -15.64 14.52
CA ILE A 30 -9.03 -16.24 14.08
C ILE A 30 -8.93 -17.70 14.56
N GLU A 31 -8.68 -18.60 13.60
CA GLU A 31 -8.33 -19.98 13.88
C GLU A 31 -6.84 -20.18 13.61
N TRP A 32 -6.09 -20.56 14.63
CA TRP A 32 -4.66 -20.75 14.53
C TRP A 32 -4.33 -22.19 14.14
N SER A 33 -3.31 -22.37 13.27
CA SER A 33 -2.76 -23.68 12.97
C SER A 33 -2.06 -24.27 14.21
N ASP A 34 -2.00 -25.61 14.29
CA ASP A 34 -1.32 -26.32 15.37
C ASP A 34 0.18 -25.97 15.46
N THR A 35 0.78 -25.52 14.36
CA THR A 35 2.18 -25.15 14.29
C THR A 35 2.44 -23.69 14.68
N THR A 36 1.40 -22.89 14.90
CA THR A 36 1.49 -21.47 15.22
C THR A 36 1.00 -21.20 16.64
N THR A 37 1.87 -20.59 17.45
CA THR A 37 1.46 -20.12 18.79
C THR A 37 0.51 -18.95 18.61
N PRO A 38 -0.71 -19.01 19.21
CA PRO A 38 -1.65 -17.90 19.13
C PRO A 38 -1.05 -16.59 19.66
N ILE A 39 -1.30 -15.51 18.95
CA ILE A 39 -0.80 -14.18 19.31
C ILE A 39 -1.89 -13.49 20.16
N PRO A 40 -1.53 -12.84 21.28
CA PRO A 40 -2.50 -12.11 22.10
C PRO A 40 -3.26 -11.06 21.27
N LYS A 41 -4.56 -10.95 21.52
CA LYS A 41 -5.44 -9.99 20.83
C LYS A 41 -4.93 -8.55 20.93
N ALA A 42 -4.44 -8.14 22.11
CA ALA A 42 -3.92 -6.80 22.33
C ALA A 42 -2.72 -6.49 21.43
N ASP A 43 -1.85 -7.46 21.20
CA ASP A 43 -0.68 -7.29 20.34
C ASP A 43 -1.10 -7.14 18.87
N ILE A 44 -2.10 -7.91 18.44
CA ILE A 44 -2.66 -7.81 17.08
C ILE A 44 -3.29 -6.44 16.87
N GLU A 45 -4.10 -5.97 17.83
CA GLU A 45 -4.77 -4.67 17.77
C GLU A 45 -3.76 -3.51 17.68
N ALA A 46 -2.69 -3.57 18.48
CA ALA A 46 -1.63 -2.56 18.41
C ALA A 46 -0.94 -2.53 17.03
N LYS A 47 -0.67 -3.70 16.46
CA LYS A 47 -0.08 -3.79 15.11
C LYS A 47 -1.06 -3.35 14.01
N MET A 48 -2.36 -3.56 14.18
CA MET A 48 -3.37 -3.07 13.24
C MET A 48 -3.35 -1.55 13.12
N VAL A 49 -3.13 -0.84 14.22
CA VAL A 49 -2.98 0.63 14.21
C VAL A 49 -1.75 1.02 13.38
N GLU A 50 -0.62 0.36 13.58
CA GLU A 50 0.61 0.62 12.80
C GLU A 50 0.40 0.33 11.32
N VAL A 51 -0.23 -0.79 10.97
CA VAL A 51 -0.54 -1.17 9.59
C VAL A 51 -1.41 -0.12 8.91
N GLN A 52 -2.45 0.35 9.58
CA GLN A 52 -3.32 1.39 9.04
C GLN A 52 -2.57 2.71 8.84
N ALA A 53 -1.73 3.10 9.81
CA ALA A 53 -0.94 4.33 9.72
C ALA A 53 0.04 4.28 8.55
N GLU A 54 0.71 3.14 8.33
CA GLU A 54 1.61 2.96 7.18
C GLU A 54 0.85 3.03 5.85
N TYR A 55 -0.32 2.39 5.79
CA TYR A 55 -1.17 2.43 4.61
C TYR A 55 -1.60 3.86 4.28
N ASP A 56 -2.03 4.63 5.28
CA ASP A 56 -2.43 6.01 5.13
C ASP A 56 -1.24 6.90 4.73
N ALA A 57 -0.07 6.70 5.33
CA ALA A 57 1.14 7.43 5.00
C ALA A 57 1.59 7.21 3.54
N ASN A 58 1.25 6.06 2.95
CA ASN A 58 1.60 5.71 1.57
C ASN A 58 0.46 6.04 0.57
N GLN A 59 -0.61 6.71 1.00
CA GLN A 59 -1.72 7.09 0.12
C GLN A 59 -1.25 7.93 -1.06
N TYR A 60 -0.29 8.83 -0.85
CA TYR A 60 0.24 9.67 -1.93
C TYR A 60 0.86 8.84 -3.07
N GLN A 61 1.49 7.70 -2.74
CA GLN A 61 2.07 6.81 -3.75
C GLN A 61 1.00 6.15 -4.62
N ARG A 62 -0.11 5.71 -3.99
CA ARG A 62 -1.23 5.12 -4.72
C ARG A 62 -1.92 6.16 -5.61
N ASP A 63 -2.13 7.36 -5.10
CA ASP A 63 -2.74 8.44 -5.85
C ASP A 63 -1.86 8.87 -7.04
N ARG A 64 -0.55 8.94 -6.83
CA ARG A 64 0.41 9.21 -7.90
C ARG A 64 0.38 8.12 -8.97
N ALA A 65 0.36 6.85 -8.56
CA ALA A 65 0.37 5.71 -9.49
C ALA A 65 -0.82 5.75 -10.46
N THR A 66 -2.01 6.18 -10.00
CA THR A 66 -3.20 6.31 -10.85
C THR A 66 -3.23 7.60 -11.65
N SER A 67 -2.44 8.61 -11.26
CA SER A 67 -2.43 9.94 -11.90
C SER A 67 -1.33 10.11 -12.94
N TYR A 68 -0.28 9.27 -12.91
CA TYR A 68 0.78 9.35 -13.91
C TYR A 68 0.25 8.96 -15.30
N PRO A 69 0.76 9.61 -16.38
CA PRO A 69 0.50 9.13 -17.73
C PRO A 69 1.00 7.69 -17.90
N THR A 70 0.47 6.97 -18.87
CA THR A 70 0.94 5.62 -19.17
C THR A 70 2.42 5.65 -19.57
N ILE A 71 3.12 4.52 -19.44
CA ILE A 71 4.52 4.41 -19.85
C ILE A 71 4.67 4.78 -21.33
N LYS A 72 3.76 4.34 -22.17
CA LYS A 72 3.77 4.67 -23.61
C LYS A 72 3.65 6.18 -23.83
N GLU A 73 2.72 6.84 -23.13
CA GLU A 73 2.55 8.30 -23.21
C GLU A 73 3.81 9.03 -22.74
N GLN A 74 4.41 8.56 -21.63
CA GLN A 74 5.64 9.16 -21.12
C GLN A 74 6.80 9.02 -22.10
N LEU A 75 6.95 7.88 -22.77
CA LEU A 75 7.97 7.67 -23.79
C LEU A 75 7.77 8.60 -24.99
N ASP A 76 6.53 8.78 -25.42
CA ASP A 76 6.18 9.73 -26.48
C ASP A 76 6.52 11.16 -26.08
N MET A 77 6.20 11.55 -24.84
CA MET A 77 6.56 12.88 -24.31
C MET A 77 8.06 13.11 -24.33
N GLN A 78 8.84 12.12 -23.88
CA GLN A 78 10.30 12.21 -23.88
C GLN A 78 10.85 12.38 -25.30
N TYR A 79 10.33 11.61 -26.25
CA TYR A 79 10.74 11.70 -27.65
C TYR A 79 10.48 13.10 -28.21
N TRP A 80 9.25 13.62 -28.08
CA TRP A 80 8.89 14.92 -28.62
C TRP A 80 9.57 16.07 -27.89
N ASP A 81 9.81 15.94 -26.59
CA ASP A 81 10.58 16.94 -25.83
C ASP A 81 12.00 17.05 -26.36
N ASN A 82 12.63 15.93 -26.69
CA ASN A 82 13.96 15.91 -27.25
C ASN A 82 13.98 16.55 -28.67
N VAL A 83 12.98 16.26 -29.50
CA VAL A 83 12.87 16.82 -30.86
C VAL A 83 12.58 18.32 -30.83
N ASN A 84 11.68 18.76 -29.96
CA ASN A 84 11.15 20.14 -29.90
C ASN A 84 11.85 21.04 -28.88
N GLY A 85 12.70 20.49 -28.03
CA GLY A 85 13.34 21.24 -26.96
C GLY A 85 12.36 21.69 -25.87
N THR A 86 11.34 20.87 -25.58
CA THR A 86 10.28 21.17 -24.59
C THR A 86 10.47 20.33 -23.33
N THR A 87 9.62 20.60 -22.31
CA THR A 87 9.68 19.93 -21.01
C THR A 87 8.34 19.33 -20.61
N THR A 88 7.53 18.88 -21.56
CA THR A 88 6.16 18.39 -21.31
C THR A 88 6.13 17.18 -20.37
N TRP A 89 7.10 16.27 -20.50
CA TRP A 89 7.20 15.11 -19.62
C TRP A 89 7.53 15.49 -18.18
N GLU A 90 8.56 16.31 -17.98
CA GLU A 90 8.94 16.79 -16.65
C GLU A 90 7.80 17.55 -15.99
N ASP A 91 7.11 18.41 -16.74
CA ASP A 91 5.97 19.19 -16.23
C ASP A 91 4.81 18.29 -15.83
N ALA A 92 4.49 17.26 -16.62
CA ALA A 92 3.43 16.31 -16.31
C ALA A 92 3.73 15.53 -15.01
N ILE A 93 4.96 15.05 -14.85
CA ILE A 93 5.39 14.33 -13.65
C ILE A 93 5.39 15.27 -12.42
N ALA A 94 5.90 16.48 -12.57
CA ALA A 94 5.91 17.48 -11.50
C ALA A 94 4.50 17.83 -11.03
N LYS A 95 3.54 17.93 -11.97
CA LYS A 95 2.14 18.21 -11.64
C LYS A 95 1.53 17.09 -10.80
N VAL A 96 1.75 15.82 -11.16
CA VAL A 96 1.23 14.69 -10.39
C VAL A 96 1.79 14.70 -8.96
N LYS A 97 3.07 14.99 -8.80
CA LYS A 97 3.71 15.08 -7.48
C LYS A 97 3.19 16.26 -6.66
N ALA A 98 2.92 17.38 -7.30
CA ALA A 98 2.37 18.57 -6.63
C ALA A 98 0.92 18.35 -6.20
N ASP A 99 0.11 17.68 -7.04
CA ASP A 99 -1.30 17.39 -6.76
C ASP A 99 -1.47 16.31 -5.68
N ASN A 100 -0.46 15.44 -5.52
CA ASN A 100 -0.47 14.33 -4.56
C ASN A 100 0.80 14.39 -3.67
N PRO A 101 0.91 15.36 -2.77
CA PRO A 101 2.12 15.56 -1.96
C PRO A 101 2.34 14.40 -0.98
N LYS A 102 3.60 14.19 -0.70
CA LYS A 102 4.07 13.18 0.25
C LYS A 102 3.66 13.50 1.69
#